data_14a0a41493a05952048e54014e67a4c1
#
_entry.id   14a0a41493a05952048e54014e67a4c1
#
_cell.length_a   1.000
_cell.length_b   1.000
_cell.length_c   1.000
_cell.angle_alpha   90.00
_cell.angle_beta   90.00
_cell.angle_gamma   90.00
#
_symmetry.space_group_name_H-M   'P 1'
#
loop_
_entity.id
_entity.type
_entity.pdbx_description
1 polymer ?
#
loop_
_entity_poly.entity_id
_entity_poly.type
_entity_poly.pdbx_seq_one_letter_code
_entity_poly.pdbx_strand_id
1 'polypeptide(L)'
;GVIERLRAHGVEMEILDAPRTVPVEMLRLDDPKLSTRANEGHVPVTITSVTPERRDWTFQPGSVRVPTDQTLGDVVVLLLEPQSSESLFAWGLFPEVLSRVEYIEGYAIAPLAERMLAADPALKAEFEAKLAAEPEFAANGDARLQWFYERTPFYDDRYRLYPVAREN
;
A
#
# COMPACT_ATOMS: atom_id res chain seq x y z
N GLY A 1 17.50 -0.46 -8.57
CA GLY A 1 16.05 -0.70 -8.43
C GLY A 1 15.25 -0.27 -9.65
N VAL A 2 13.96 0.03 -9.45
CA VAL A 2 13.01 0.36 -10.54
C VAL A 2 13.49 1.55 -11.39
N ILE A 3 13.86 2.66 -10.76
CA ILE A 3 14.33 3.88 -11.45
C ILE A 3 15.55 3.56 -12.36
N GLU A 4 16.47 2.74 -11.89
CA GLU A 4 17.63 2.34 -12.70
C GLU A 4 17.26 1.50 -13.92
N ARG A 5 16.24 0.66 -13.79
CA ARG A 5 15.74 -0.13 -14.93
C ARG A 5 15.05 0.77 -15.96
N LEU A 6 14.19 1.68 -15.53
CA LEU A 6 13.57 2.66 -16.43
C LEU A 6 14.63 3.49 -17.17
N ARG A 7 15.66 3.95 -16.45
CA ARG A 7 16.79 4.68 -17.04
C ARG A 7 17.56 3.83 -18.07
N ALA A 8 17.81 2.55 -17.77
CA ALA A 8 18.48 1.63 -18.67
C ALA A 8 17.69 1.37 -19.96
N HIS A 9 16.37 1.47 -19.92
CA HIS A 9 15.50 1.41 -21.10
C HIS A 9 15.47 2.73 -21.89
N GLY A 10 16.05 3.80 -21.38
CA GLY A 10 16.01 5.11 -22.02
C GLY A 10 14.71 5.89 -21.75
N VAL A 11 13.95 5.52 -20.73
CA VAL A 11 12.73 6.22 -20.33
C VAL A 11 13.08 7.62 -19.82
N GLU A 12 12.40 8.63 -20.36
CA GLU A 12 12.50 10.01 -19.88
C GLU A 12 11.76 10.15 -18.55
N MET A 13 12.39 10.82 -17.58
CA MET A 13 11.83 11.02 -16.25
C MET A 13 12.34 12.31 -15.62
N GLU A 14 11.48 12.95 -14.84
CA GLU A 14 11.78 14.11 -14.01
C GLU A 14 12.02 13.65 -12.57
N ILE A 15 13.17 14.04 -12.00
CA ILE A 15 13.49 13.75 -10.59
C ILE A 15 13.03 14.96 -9.78
N LEU A 16 12.24 14.71 -8.74
CA LEU A 16 11.80 15.76 -7.84
C LEU A 16 12.95 16.16 -6.89
N ASP A 17 13.24 17.43 -6.81
CA ASP A 17 14.24 18.03 -5.92
C ASP A 17 13.64 18.55 -4.61
N ALA A 18 12.32 18.73 -4.57
CA ALA A 18 11.55 19.19 -3.41
C ALA A 18 10.29 18.34 -3.21
N PRO A 19 9.70 18.33 -2.00
CA PRO A 19 8.42 17.65 -1.77
C PRO A 19 7.32 18.23 -2.67
N ARG A 20 6.53 17.36 -3.30
CA ARG A 20 5.41 17.78 -4.16
C ARG A 20 4.14 17.03 -3.76
N THR A 21 3.11 17.76 -3.36
CA THR A 21 1.78 17.19 -3.07
C THR A 21 0.88 17.37 -4.28
N VAL A 22 0.30 16.27 -4.76
CA VAL A 22 -0.60 16.27 -5.91
C VAL A 22 -1.74 15.28 -5.70
N PRO A 23 -2.95 15.53 -6.26
CA PRO A 23 -4.01 14.55 -6.31
C PRO A 23 -3.63 13.44 -7.29
N VAL A 24 -3.71 12.21 -6.82
CA VAL A 24 -3.34 11.02 -7.60
C VAL A 24 -4.33 9.90 -7.41
N GLU A 25 -4.30 8.95 -8.33
CA GLU A 25 -4.87 7.63 -8.17
C GLU A 25 -3.75 6.64 -7.84
N MET A 26 -3.86 5.96 -6.70
CA MET A 26 -3.02 4.85 -6.30
C MET A 26 -3.81 3.54 -6.34
N LEU A 27 -3.11 2.43 -6.45
CA LEU A 27 -3.74 1.11 -6.55
C LEU A 27 -3.46 0.31 -5.28
N ARG A 28 -4.51 -0.17 -4.63
CA ARG A 28 -4.37 -1.19 -3.58
C ARG A 28 -4.39 -2.56 -4.23
N LEU A 29 -3.39 -3.38 -3.90
CA LEU A 29 -3.21 -4.70 -4.48
C LEU A 29 -4.10 -5.72 -3.75
N ASP A 30 -5.04 -6.35 -4.47
CA ASP A 30 -5.93 -7.32 -3.90
C ASP A 30 -5.34 -8.73 -4.05
N ASP A 31 -5.32 -9.49 -2.96
CA ASP A 31 -4.90 -10.88 -2.87
C ASP A 31 -3.58 -11.20 -3.61
N PRO A 32 -2.47 -10.49 -3.32
CA PRO A 32 -1.18 -10.76 -3.94
C PRO A 32 -0.70 -12.16 -3.56
N LYS A 33 -0.22 -12.90 -4.56
CA LYS A 33 0.29 -14.26 -4.39
C LYS A 33 1.72 -14.35 -4.89
N LEU A 34 2.63 -14.75 -4.00
CA LEU A 34 3.98 -15.10 -4.40
C LEU A 34 4.00 -16.52 -4.98
N SER A 35 4.72 -16.72 -6.06
CA SER A 35 4.97 -18.04 -6.59
C SER A 35 5.71 -18.89 -5.57
N THR A 36 5.41 -20.18 -5.54
CA THR A 36 6.15 -21.17 -4.72
C THR A 36 7.46 -21.61 -5.38
N ARG A 37 7.70 -21.18 -6.61
CA ARG A 37 8.90 -21.51 -7.40
C ARG A 37 9.54 -20.23 -7.91
N ALA A 38 10.85 -20.18 -7.81
CA ALA A 38 11.61 -19.14 -8.47
C ALA A 38 11.60 -19.35 -10.00
N ASN A 39 11.61 -18.25 -10.75
CA ASN A 39 11.78 -18.22 -12.17
C ASN A 39 12.86 -17.19 -12.50
N GLU A 40 13.87 -17.57 -13.25
CA GLU A 40 15.00 -16.70 -13.65
C GLU A 40 15.65 -15.92 -12.48
N GLY A 41 15.74 -16.57 -11.31
CA GLY A 41 16.40 -16.01 -10.13
C GLY A 41 15.55 -15.09 -9.25
N HIS A 42 14.26 -14.95 -9.53
CA HIS A 42 13.32 -14.19 -8.69
C HIS A 42 12.02 -14.98 -8.44
N VAL A 43 11.24 -14.53 -7.46
CA VAL A 43 9.94 -15.12 -7.14
C VAL A 43 8.86 -14.23 -7.75
N PRO A 44 8.17 -14.70 -8.81
CA PRO A 44 7.08 -13.95 -9.42
C PRO A 44 5.94 -13.66 -8.43
N VAL A 45 5.34 -12.48 -8.59
CA VAL A 45 4.16 -12.07 -7.83
C VAL A 45 2.99 -11.89 -8.80
N THR A 46 1.83 -12.41 -8.42
CA THR A 46 0.58 -12.18 -9.16
C THR A 46 -0.45 -11.53 -8.25
N ILE A 47 -1.32 -10.73 -8.84
CA ILE A 47 -2.47 -10.11 -8.17
C ILE A 47 -3.74 -10.47 -8.95
N THR A 48 -4.84 -10.64 -8.23
CA THR A 48 -6.14 -10.95 -8.85
C THR A 48 -6.80 -9.70 -9.39
N SER A 49 -6.77 -8.64 -8.60
CA SER A 49 -7.37 -7.34 -8.92
C SER A 49 -6.66 -6.21 -8.19
N VAL A 50 -7.04 -4.99 -8.51
CA VAL A 50 -6.60 -3.78 -7.83
C VAL A 50 -7.81 -2.92 -7.50
N THR A 51 -7.76 -2.25 -6.36
CA THR A 51 -8.76 -1.25 -5.96
C THR A 51 -8.14 0.14 -6.09
N PRO A 52 -8.66 1.01 -6.98
CA PRO A 52 -8.16 2.37 -7.12
C PRO A 52 -8.56 3.23 -5.92
N GLU A 53 -7.62 4.01 -5.40
CA GLU A 53 -7.79 4.95 -4.31
C GLU A 53 -7.34 6.34 -4.74
N ARG A 54 -8.26 7.32 -4.75
CA ARG A 54 -7.92 8.71 -5.01
C ARG A 54 -7.57 9.41 -3.72
N ARG A 55 -6.38 10.05 -3.70
CA ARG A 55 -5.87 10.78 -2.53
C ARG A 55 -4.88 11.86 -2.92
N ASP A 56 -4.71 12.85 -2.07
CA ASP A 56 -3.55 13.72 -2.15
C ASP A 56 -2.34 12.97 -1.61
N TRP A 57 -1.25 12.95 -2.39
CA TRP A 57 -0.03 12.28 -1.99
C TRP A 57 1.17 13.22 -2.08
N THR A 58 2.01 13.20 -1.04
CA THR A 58 3.24 13.99 -1.02
C THR A 58 4.42 13.11 -1.41
N PHE A 59 4.90 13.31 -2.62
CA PHE A 59 6.14 12.71 -3.09
C PHE A 59 7.34 13.44 -2.49
N GLN A 60 8.30 12.66 -2.00
CA GLN A 60 9.51 13.19 -1.40
C GLN A 60 10.58 13.47 -2.46
N PRO A 61 11.61 14.30 -2.15
CA PRO A 61 12.77 14.48 -3.03
C PRO A 61 13.39 13.13 -3.40
N GLY A 62 13.77 12.98 -4.67
CA GLY A 62 14.26 11.71 -5.23
C GLY A 62 13.17 10.82 -5.83
N SER A 63 11.88 11.11 -5.59
CA SER A 63 10.79 10.51 -6.37
C SER A 63 10.91 10.94 -7.83
N VAL A 64 10.41 10.10 -8.74
CA VAL A 64 10.44 10.40 -10.17
C VAL A 64 9.02 10.53 -10.75
N ARG A 65 8.83 11.50 -11.60
CA ARG A 65 7.67 11.63 -12.47
C ARG A 65 8.04 11.12 -13.86
N VAL A 66 7.23 10.23 -14.40
CA VAL A 66 7.47 9.60 -15.70
C VAL A 66 6.32 9.97 -16.64
N PRO A 67 6.53 10.88 -17.60
CA PRO A 67 5.53 11.18 -18.62
C PRO A 67 5.22 9.95 -19.47
N THR A 68 3.95 9.72 -19.79
CA THR A 68 3.54 8.63 -20.69
C THR A 68 3.40 9.09 -22.14
N ASP A 69 3.44 10.39 -22.39
CA ASP A 69 3.41 11.02 -23.71
C ASP A 69 4.81 11.10 -24.37
N GLN A 70 5.65 10.11 -24.11
CA GLN A 70 6.98 9.92 -24.70
C GLN A 70 7.01 8.70 -25.64
N THR A 71 8.06 8.59 -26.45
CA THR A 71 8.23 7.45 -27.39
C THR A 71 8.15 6.09 -26.70
N LEU A 72 8.62 5.99 -25.46
CA LEU A 72 8.59 4.78 -24.64
C LEU A 72 7.39 4.71 -23.67
N GLY A 73 6.35 5.51 -23.89
CA GLY A 73 5.17 5.55 -23.03
C GLY A 73 4.52 4.17 -22.81
N ASP A 74 4.36 3.38 -23.88
CA ASP A 74 3.80 2.03 -23.77
C ASP A 74 4.71 1.09 -22.96
N VAL A 75 6.03 1.26 -23.06
CA VAL A 75 7.00 0.50 -22.24
C VAL A 75 6.88 0.91 -20.77
N VAL A 76 6.70 2.19 -20.50
CA VAL A 76 6.46 2.69 -19.12
C VAL A 76 5.23 2.03 -18.52
N VAL A 77 4.11 2.03 -19.25
CA VAL A 77 2.86 1.39 -18.81
C VAL A 77 3.08 -0.12 -18.60
N LEU A 78 3.69 -0.81 -19.54
CA LEU A 78 3.97 -2.25 -19.45
C LEU A 78 4.79 -2.60 -18.19
N LEU A 79 5.80 -1.81 -17.88
CA LEU A 79 6.71 -2.06 -16.76
C LEU A 79 6.15 -1.63 -15.40
N LEU A 80 5.28 -0.61 -15.36
CA LEU A 80 4.81 -0.02 -14.10
C LEU A 80 3.38 -0.41 -13.73
N GLU A 81 2.56 -0.93 -14.66
CA GLU A 81 1.23 -1.41 -14.30
C GLU A 81 1.30 -2.75 -13.57
N PRO A 82 0.83 -2.83 -12.31
CA PRO A 82 1.06 -4.02 -11.50
C PRO A 82 0.34 -5.27 -12.01
N GLN A 83 -0.68 -5.13 -12.85
CA GLN A 83 -1.41 -6.24 -13.48
C GLN A 83 -0.78 -6.71 -14.80
N SER A 84 0.24 -6.01 -15.30
CA SER A 84 0.98 -6.47 -16.48
C SER A 84 1.85 -7.68 -16.14
N SER A 85 1.87 -8.68 -17.01
CA SER A 85 2.74 -9.87 -16.87
C SER A 85 4.23 -9.53 -16.87
N GLU A 86 4.60 -8.42 -17.51
CA GLU A 86 5.98 -7.94 -17.64
C GLU A 86 6.30 -6.82 -16.64
N SER A 87 5.38 -6.54 -15.71
CA SER A 87 5.58 -5.47 -14.76
C SER A 87 6.76 -5.76 -13.82
N LEU A 88 7.44 -4.71 -13.42
CA LEU A 88 8.50 -4.80 -12.43
C LEU A 88 7.98 -5.33 -11.08
N PHE A 89 6.69 -5.14 -10.79
CA PHE A 89 6.02 -5.77 -9.65
C PHE A 89 5.92 -7.29 -9.81
N ALA A 90 5.42 -7.78 -10.95
CA ALA A 90 5.34 -9.22 -11.24
C ALA A 90 6.72 -9.89 -11.16
N TRP A 91 7.76 -9.15 -11.54
CA TRP A 91 9.17 -9.55 -11.44
C TRP A 91 9.78 -9.38 -10.04
N GLY A 92 8.98 -9.01 -9.03
CA GLY A 92 9.39 -8.99 -7.62
C GLY A 92 10.20 -7.76 -7.20
N LEU A 93 10.04 -6.61 -7.86
CA LEU A 93 10.78 -5.40 -7.54
C LEU A 93 10.12 -4.49 -6.48
N PHE A 94 8.97 -4.81 -5.96
CA PHE A 94 8.28 -4.04 -4.91
C PHE A 94 7.76 -4.96 -3.79
N PRO A 95 8.49 -6.02 -3.37
CA PRO A 95 7.95 -7.00 -2.44
C PRO A 95 7.65 -6.43 -1.06
N GLU A 96 8.29 -5.33 -0.68
CA GLU A 96 8.11 -4.65 0.61
C GLU A 96 6.68 -4.16 0.82
N VAL A 97 5.93 -3.82 -0.24
CA VAL A 97 4.52 -3.39 -0.11
C VAL A 97 3.60 -4.54 0.35
N LEU A 98 4.06 -5.78 0.27
CA LEU A 98 3.32 -6.97 0.68
C LEU A 98 3.55 -7.32 2.15
N SER A 99 4.42 -6.60 2.84
CA SER A 99 4.72 -6.80 4.25
C SER A 99 4.18 -5.65 5.07
N ARG A 100 3.60 -5.95 6.24
CA ARG A 100 3.34 -4.92 7.24
C ARG A 100 4.67 -4.58 7.88
N VAL A 101 5.08 -3.32 7.81
CA VAL A 101 6.33 -2.83 8.39
C VAL A 101 6.09 -2.30 9.80
N GLU A 102 4.95 -1.64 9.99
CA GLU A 102 4.56 -1.07 11.27
C GLU A 102 3.54 -1.96 11.98
N TYR A 103 3.73 -2.15 13.26
CA TYR A 103 2.79 -2.81 14.15
C TYR A 103 2.81 -2.11 15.52
N ILE A 104 1.77 -2.32 16.29
CA ILE A 104 1.69 -1.76 17.64
C ILE A 104 1.60 -2.88 18.67
N GLU A 105 2.40 -2.77 19.68
CA GLU A 105 2.41 -3.73 20.80
C GLU A 105 1.11 -3.63 21.62
N GLY A 106 0.60 -4.77 22.07
CA GLY A 106 -0.63 -4.85 22.85
C GLY A 106 -0.63 -3.97 24.08
N TYR A 107 0.51 -3.86 24.78
CA TYR A 107 0.63 -3.01 25.97
C TYR A 107 0.54 -1.50 25.65
N ALA A 108 0.83 -1.10 24.43
CA ALA A 108 0.73 0.29 23.99
C ALA A 108 -0.68 0.64 23.50
N ILE A 109 -1.30 -0.26 22.72
CA ILE A 109 -2.62 -0.01 22.15
C ILE A 109 -3.75 -0.19 23.18
N ALA A 110 -3.63 -1.09 24.15
CA ALA A 110 -4.70 -1.35 25.11
C ALA A 110 -5.09 -0.10 25.94
N PRO A 111 -4.15 0.64 26.57
CA PRO A 111 -4.51 1.89 27.27
C PRO A 111 -4.99 3.00 26.31
N LEU A 112 -4.56 2.98 25.06
CA LEU A 112 -5.06 3.91 24.05
C LEU A 112 -6.51 3.59 23.67
N ALA A 113 -6.85 2.32 23.46
CA ALA A 113 -8.21 1.86 23.19
C ALA A 113 -9.19 2.26 24.30
N GLU A 114 -8.80 2.10 25.57
CA GLU A 114 -9.59 2.54 26.73
C GLU A 114 -9.88 4.06 26.66
N ARG A 115 -8.86 4.86 26.36
CA ARG A 115 -9.03 6.32 26.21
C ARG A 115 -9.93 6.67 25.03
N MET A 116 -9.79 5.97 23.90
CA MET A 116 -10.64 6.18 22.73
C MET A 116 -12.11 5.90 23.05
N LEU A 117 -12.40 4.79 23.73
CA LEU A 117 -13.76 4.43 24.13
C LEU A 117 -14.34 5.41 25.17
N ALA A 118 -13.52 5.96 26.07
CA ALA A 118 -13.95 6.94 27.04
C ALA A 118 -14.23 8.32 26.41
N ALA A 119 -13.48 8.67 25.35
CA ALA A 119 -13.58 9.96 24.71
C ALA A 119 -14.67 10.03 23.61
N ASP A 120 -15.01 8.89 23.00
CA ASP A 120 -15.95 8.83 21.88
C ASP A 120 -17.06 7.79 22.11
N PRO A 121 -18.27 8.24 22.54
CA PRO A 121 -19.42 7.36 22.73
C PRO A 121 -19.91 6.67 21.45
N ALA A 122 -19.70 7.29 20.27
CA ALA A 122 -20.11 6.70 19.00
C ALA A 122 -19.18 5.53 18.63
N LEU A 123 -17.87 5.71 18.79
CA LEU A 123 -16.88 4.65 18.64
C LEU A 123 -17.15 3.49 19.59
N LYS A 124 -17.54 3.80 20.84
CA LYS A 124 -17.91 2.79 21.83
C LYS A 124 -19.11 1.97 21.38
N ALA A 125 -20.16 2.62 20.89
CA ALA A 125 -21.36 1.93 20.39
C ALA A 125 -21.05 1.07 19.18
N GLU A 126 -20.20 1.54 18.24
CA GLU A 126 -19.73 0.76 17.09
C GLU A 126 -18.98 -0.50 17.54
N PHE A 127 -18.05 -0.35 18.50
CA PHE A 127 -17.28 -1.47 19.02
C PHE A 127 -18.15 -2.51 19.71
N GLU A 128 -19.11 -2.08 20.56
CA GLU A 128 -20.05 -2.97 21.24
C GLU A 128 -20.97 -3.71 20.25
N ALA A 129 -21.45 -3.02 19.21
CA ALA A 129 -22.22 -3.64 18.15
C ALA A 129 -21.42 -4.71 17.40
N LYS A 130 -20.16 -4.44 17.10
CA LYS A 130 -19.25 -5.40 16.44
C LYS A 130 -18.98 -6.61 17.34
N LEU A 131 -18.77 -6.42 18.63
CA LEU A 131 -18.60 -7.53 19.58
C LEU A 131 -19.84 -8.44 19.63
N ALA A 132 -21.03 -7.86 19.56
CA ALA A 132 -22.29 -8.60 19.57
C ALA A 132 -22.55 -9.36 18.26
N ALA A 133 -22.16 -8.77 17.12
CA ALA A 133 -22.40 -9.33 15.79
C ALA A 133 -21.38 -10.40 15.38
N GLU A 134 -20.13 -10.33 15.87
CA GLU A 134 -19.01 -11.15 15.42
C GLU A 134 -18.37 -11.94 16.58
N PRO A 135 -18.82 -13.16 16.90
CA PRO A 135 -18.30 -13.93 18.04
C PRO A 135 -16.79 -14.25 17.94
N GLU A 136 -16.28 -14.48 16.73
CA GLU A 136 -14.85 -14.73 16.51
C GLU A 136 -14.00 -13.48 16.82
N PHE A 137 -14.47 -12.31 16.41
CA PHE A 137 -13.85 -11.04 16.78
C PHE A 137 -13.89 -10.81 18.30
N ALA A 138 -15.04 -11.07 18.93
CA ALA A 138 -15.21 -10.93 20.36
C ALA A 138 -14.27 -11.85 21.17
N ALA A 139 -14.00 -13.05 20.68
CA ALA A 139 -13.09 -14.00 21.30
C ALA A 139 -11.60 -13.70 21.06
N ASN A 140 -11.27 -12.92 20.01
CA ASN A 140 -9.90 -12.65 19.59
C ASN A 140 -9.41 -11.28 20.12
N GLY A 141 -8.53 -11.33 21.16
CA GLY A 141 -7.95 -10.12 21.77
C GLY A 141 -7.13 -9.29 20.80
N ASP A 142 -6.33 -9.93 19.95
CA ASP A 142 -5.47 -9.26 18.98
C ASP A 142 -6.29 -8.58 17.87
N ALA A 143 -7.35 -9.23 17.40
CA ALA A 143 -8.27 -8.62 16.43
C ALA A 143 -8.95 -7.38 17.00
N ARG A 144 -9.34 -7.39 18.29
CA ARG A 144 -9.91 -6.21 18.97
C ARG A 144 -8.90 -5.07 19.08
N LEU A 145 -7.66 -5.36 19.45
CA LEU A 145 -6.60 -4.35 19.52
C LEU A 145 -6.25 -3.80 18.14
N GLN A 146 -6.20 -4.66 17.12
CA GLN A 146 -6.00 -4.28 15.73
C GLN A 146 -7.10 -3.32 15.24
N TRP A 147 -8.36 -3.58 15.59
CA TRP A 147 -9.50 -2.72 15.25
C TRP A 147 -9.34 -1.29 15.78
N PHE A 148 -8.81 -1.12 17.01
CA PHE A 148 -8.47 0.19 17.54
C PHE A 148 -7.27 0.81 16.84
N TYR A 149 -6.23 0.04 16.59
CA TYR A 149 -5.02 0.51 15.92
C TYR A 149 -5.34 1.11 14.54
N GLU A 150 -6.21 0.46 13.77
CA GLU A 150 -6.65 0.94 12.45
C GLU A 150 -7.37 2.30 12.49
N ARG A 151 -7.83 2.75 13.68
CA ARG A 151 -8.49 4.03 13.89
C ARG A 151 -7.60 5.09 14.55
N THR A 152 -6.32 4.79 14.66
CA THR A 152 -5.33 5.73 15.20
C THR A 152 -4.60 6.46 14.09
N PRO A 153 -4.03 7.64 14.36
CA PRO A 153 -3.16 8.35 13.41
C PRO A 153 -1.82 7.64 13.18
N PHE A 154 -1.53 6.56 13.90
CA PHE A 154 -0.31 5.78 13.79
C PHE A 154 -0.46 4.58 12.87
N TYR A 155 -1.68 4.32 12.38
CA TYR A 155 -1.92 3.20 11.48
C TYR A 155 -1.20 3.39 10.15
N ASP A 156 -0.38 2.41 9.76
CA ASP A 156 0.24 2.39 8.45
C ASP A 156 -0.78 1.88 7.40
N ASP A 157 -1.38 2.83 6.69
CA ASP A 157 -2.36 2.55 5.63
C ASP A 157 -1.72 2.16 4.29
N ARG A 158 -0.36 2.10 4.23
CA ARG A 158 0.39 1.80 3.00
C ARG A 158 0.50 0.31 2.70
N TYR A 159 0.07 -0.56 3.60
CA TYR A 159 0.07 -2.00 3.35
C TYR A 159 -0.69 -2.34 2.07
N ARG A 160 -0.03 -3.03 1.14
CA ARG A 160 -0.53 -3.34 -0.21
C ARG A 160 -0.85 -2.11 -1.07
N LEU A 161 -0.46 -0.92 -0.69
CA LEU A 161 -0.60 0.25 -1.53
C LEU A 161 0.57 0.30 -2.52
N TYR A 162 0.26 0.19 -3.80
CA TYR A 162 1.28 0.18 -4.84
C TYR A 162 2.00 1.53 -4.92
N PRO A 163 3.35 1.57 -4.94
CA PRO A 163 4.10 2.82 -4.77
C PRO A 163 4.23 3.64 -6.07
N VAL A 164 3.55 3.22 -7.13
CA VAL A 164 3.42 3.97 -8.38
C VAL A 164 2.02 4.55 -8.43
N ALA A 165 1.93 5.87 -8.53
CA ALA A 165 0.68 6.59 -8.63
C ALA A 165 0.47 7.16 -10.03
N ARG A 166 -0.78 7.33 -10.42
CA ARG A 166 -1.19 7.99 -11.66
C ARG A 166 -1.60 9.43 -11.36
N GLU A 167 -0.91 10.39 -11.96
CA GLU A 167 -1.29 11.80 -11.99
C GLU A 167 -2.16 12.05 -13.22
N ASN A 168 -3.38 12.61 -13.06
CA ASN A 168 -4.30 12.92 -14.16
C ASN A 168 -4.10 14.36 -14.67
#